data_e9ab04d907f3c0faeaa101ea8785d90b
#
_entry.id   e9ab04d907f3c0faeaa101ea8785d90b
#
_cell.length_a   1.000
_cell.length_b   1.000
_cell.length_c   1.000
_cell.angle_alpha   90.00
_cell.angle_beta   90.00
_cell.angle_gamma   90.00
#
_symmetry.space_group_name_H-M   'P 1'
#
loop_
_entity.id
_entity.type
_entity.pdbx_description
1 polymer ?
#
loop_
_entity_poly.entity_id
_entity_poly.type
_entity_poly.pdbx_seq_one_letter_code
_entity_poly.pdbx_strand_id
1 'polypeptide(L)'
;MLTLFLLPVCSAGISIGSEMSGGVANVTVENVRIWDSRRGVRIKTAIGRGGYIRNISYRNITFDNVRAGIVIKVDYNEHADDGYDRNAFPDITGISFKEIHGWGVRVPVRAHGSNTIPIKDITFQDMSVGISYKKKHIFQCSYIEGRVIGPVFPKPCENLDVYNEHGKLVKRAAMLNSTEVDYDI
;
A
#
# COMPACT_ATOMS: atom_id res chain seq x y z
N MET A 1 -23.87 6.75 -0.21
CA MET A 1 -23.13 5.58 0.32
C MET A 1 -23.01 4.57 -0.82
N LEU A 2 -21.86 4.49 -1.46
CA LEU A 2 -21.65 3.55 -2.56
C LEU A 2 -21.01 2.29 -1.99
N THR A 3 -21.76 1.22 -1.90
CA THR A 3 -21.21 -0.10 -1.56
C THR A 3 -20.79 -0.76 -2.87
N LEU A 4 -19.51 -0.79 -3.15
CA LEU A 4 -18.99 -1.42 -4.35
C LEU A 4 -18.81 -2.92 -4.12
N PHE A 5 -19.64 -3.73 -4.78
CA PHE A 5 -19.49 -5.18 -4.83
C PHE A 5 -18.57 -5.54 -5.99
N LEU A 6 -17.33 -5.99 -5.68
CA LEU A 6 -16.38 -6.44 -6.68
C LEU A 6 -16.46 -7.96 -6.83
N LEU A 7 -16.64 -8.45 -8.05
CA LEU A 7 -16.78 -9.85 -8.37
C LEU A 7 -15.53 -10.68 -8.06
N PRO A 8 -15.67 -11.95 -7.63
CA PRO A 8 -14.56 -12.85 -7.37
C PRO A 8 -13.86 -13.22 -8.70
N VAL A 9 -12.64 -12.94 -8.86
CA VAL A 9 -11.64 -13.32 -9.90
C VAL A 9 -10.78 -12.14 -10.37
N CYS A 10 -10.85 -10.99 -9.74
CA CYS A 10 -10.07 -9.84 -10.13
C CYS A 10 -8.60 -9.94 -9.69
N SER A 11 -7.70 -9.44 -10.51
CA SER A 11 -6.29 -9.32 -10.15
C SER A 11 -6.09 -8.31 -9.00
N ALA A 12 -6.96 -7.32 -8.86
CA ALA A 12 -7.02 -6.37 -7.75
C ALA A 12 -8.43 -5.80 -7.62
N GLY A 13 -8.87 -5.56 -6.38
CA GLY A 13 -10.15 -4.89 -6.10
C GLY A 13 -10.15 -3.45 -6.58
N ILE A 14 -9.22 -2.63 -6.08
CA ILE A 14 -9.04 -1.25 -6.51
C ILE A 14 -7.57 -1.04 -6.89
N SER A 15 -7.33 -0.47 -8.06
CA SER A 15 -5.97 -0.27 -8.56
C SER A 15 -5.77 1.14 -9.11
N ILE A 16 -4.68 1.79 -8.70
CA ILE A 16 -4.15 3.01 -9.29
C ILE A 16 -2.89 2.64 -10.08
N GLY A 17 -2.80 3.14 -11.31
CA GLY A 17 -1.66 2.89 -12.19
C GLY A 17 -1.81 1.62 -13.03
N SER A 18 -0.88 1.34 -13.94
CA SER A 18 0.46 1.98 -14.05
C SER A 18 0.52 2.94 -15.24
N GLU A 19 -0.34 3.93 -15.27
CA GLU A 19 -0.38 4.86 -16.40
C GLU A 19 0.94 5.62 -16.55
N MET A 20 1.26 5.99 -17.79
CA MET A 20 2.43 6.79 -18.12
C MET A 20 2.04 8.26 -18.15
N SER A 21 2.90 9.11 -17.59
CA SER A 21 2.73 10.57 -17.51
C SER A 21 1.42 11.03 -16.83
N GLY A 22 1.31 12.31 -16.52
CA GLY A 22 0.17 12.83 -15.80
C GLY A 22 0.22 12.46 -14.31
N GLY A 23 -0.93 12.27 -13.67
CA GLY A 23 -0.96 11.92 -12.25
C GLY A 23 -2.35 11.65 -11.72
N VAL A 24 -2.39 11.08 -10.51
CA VAL A 24 -3.61 10.82 -9.74
C VAL A 24 -3.50 11.53 -8.40
N ALA A 25 -4.44 12.39 -8.10
CA ALA A 25 -4.45 13.09 -6.81
C ALA A 25 -5.87 13.29 -6.27
N ASN A 26 -5.95 13.50 -4.94
CA ASN A 26 -7.19 13.84 -4.24
C ASN A 26 -8.29 12.79 -4.43
N VAL A 27 -7.92 11.50 -4.37
CA VAL A 27 -8.87 10.39 -4.49
C VAL A 27 -9.21 9.84 -3.12
N THR A 28 -10.49 9.73 -2.85
CA THR A 28 -10.99 9.04 -1.66
C THR A 28 -11.75 7.78 -2.07
N VAL A 29 -11.35 6.68 -1.47
CA VAL A 29 -11.99 5.37 -1.59
C VAL A 29 -12.50 4.99 -0.21
N GLU A 30 -13.80 4.80 -0.07
CA GLU A 30 -14.38 4.51 1.23
C GLU A 30 -15.54 3.51 1.18
N ASN A 31 -15.74 2.81 2.31
CA ASN A 31 -16.87 1.88 2.49
C ASN A 31 -16.87 0.74 1.46
N VAL A 32 -15.72 0.09 1.26
CA VAL A 32 -15.55 -0.96 0.25
C VAL A 32 -15.24 -2.30 0.91
N ARG A 33 -15.94 -3.35 0.50
CA ARG A 33 -15.58 -4.73 0.81
C ARG A 33 -15.04 -5.41 -0.44
N ILE A 34 -13.85 -6.03 -0.29
CA ILE A 34 -13.16 -6.78 -1.35
C ILE A 34 -12.99 -8.21 -0.87
N TRP A 35 -13.43 -9.18 -1.67
CA TRP A 35 -13.36 -10.59 -1.29
C TRP A 35 -12.84 -11.47 -2.44
N ASP A 36 -12.30 -12.63 -2.07
CA ASP A 36 -11.79 -13.64 -3.01
C ASP A 36 -10.90 -13.08 -4.12
N SER A 37 -10.02 -12.12 -3.77
CA SER A 37 -9.19 -11.40 -4.72
C SER A 37 -7.69 -11.68 -4.51
N ARG A 38 -6.91 -11.61 -5.59
CA ARG A 38 -5.45 -11.69 -5.48
C ARG A 38 -4.88 -10.49 -4.74
N ARG A 39 -5.46 -9.29 -4.90
CA ARG A 39 -5.04 -8.06 -4.22
C ARG A 39 -6.27 -7.26 -3.81
N GLY A 40 -6.22 -6.67 -2.63
CA GLY A 40 -7.26 -5.76 -2.18
C GLY A 40 -7.12 -4.39 -2.88
N VAL A 41 -6.27 -3.55 -2.32
CA VAL A 41 -5.92 -2.25 -2.87
C VAL A 41 -4.53 -2.33 -3.49
N ARG A 42 -4.35 -1.75 -4.67
CA ARG A 42 -3.05 -1.73 -5.35
C ARG A 42 -2.73 -0.36 -5.91
N ILE A 43 -1.50 0.09 -5.65
CA ILE A 43 -0.84 1.19 -6.37
C ILE A 43 0.36 0.59 -7.10
N LYS A 44 0.46 0.82 -8.41
CA LYS A 44 1.55 0.29 -9.22
C LYS A 44 2.10 1.35 -10.16
N THR A 45 3.41 1.45 -10.24
CA THR A 45 4.12 2.32 -11.17
C THR A 45 5.53 1.78 -11.42
N ALA A 46 6.33 2.46 -12.22
CA ALA A 46 7.71 2.11 -12.53
C ALA A 46 8.51 3.32 -13.01
N ILE A 47 9.82 3.17 -13.10
CA ILE A 47 10.70 4.12 -13.79
C ILE A 47 10.20 4.29 -15.24
N GLY A 48 10.25 5.51 -15.74
CA GLY A 48 9.76 5.88 -17.08
C GLY A 48 8.28 6.23 -17.15
N ARG A 49 7.53 6.01 -16.07
CA ARG A 49 6.10 6.38 -15.99
C ARG A 49 5.91 7.86 -15.68
N GLY A 50 6.82 8.46 -14.89
CA GLY A 50 6.72 9.85 -14.45
C GLY A 50 5.44 10.14 -13.68
N GLY A 51 5.03 11.40 -13.67
CA GLY A 51 3.79 11.82 -13.03
C GLY A 51 3.79 11.74 -11.51
N TYR A 52 2.61 11.69 -10.92
CA TYR A 52 2.46 11.65 -9.46
C TYR A 52 1.26 10.85 -8.99
N ILE A 53 1.36 10.32 -7.77
CA ILE A 53 0.26 9.72 -7.01
C ILE A 53 0.27 10.41 -5.65
N ARG A 54 -0.70 11.31 -5.42
CA ARG A 54 -0.70 12.19 -4.26
C ARG A 54 -2.05 12.28 -3.59
N ASN A 55 -2.04 12.40 -2.26
CA ASN A 55 -3.23 12.62 -1.47
C ASN A 55 -4.35 11.61 -1.77
N ILE A 56 -4.03 10.33 -1.60
CA ILE A 56 -4.95 9.21 -1.79
C ILE A 56 -5.39 8.68 -0.43
N SER A 57 -6.68 8.60 -0.20
CA SER A 57 -7.26 8.13 1.06
C SER A 57 -8.09 6.87 0.85
N TYR A 58 -7.78 5.82 1.62
CA TYR A 58 -8.57 4.60 1.73
C TYR A 58 -9.15 4.53 3.14
N ARG A 59 -10.47 4.48 3.25
CA ARG A 59 -11.16 4.50 4.53
C ARG A 59 -12.25 3.44 4.59
N ASN A 60 -12.36 2.77 5.74
CA ASN A 60 -13.36 1.72 5.97
C ASN A 60 -13.35 0.67 4.84
N ILE A 61 -12.20 0.01 4.69
CA ILE A 61 -12.01 -1.05 3.70
C ILE A 61 -11.98 -2.40 4.41
N THR A 62 -12.74 -3.34 3.91
CA THR A 62 -12.78 -4.71 4.44
C THR A 62 -12.22 -5.70 3.42
N PHE A 63 -11.26 -6.51 3.84
CA PHE A 63 -10.69 -7.62 3.07
C PHE A 63 -11.22 -8.95 3.60
N ASP A 64 -11.71 -9.80 2.70
CA ASP A 64 -12.22 -11.13 3.00
C ASP A 64 -11.60 -12.15 2.05
N ASN A 65 -10.76 -13.06 2.59
CA ASN A 65 -10.05 -14.04 1.79
C ASN A 65 -9.24 -13.43 0.64
N VAL A 66 -8.41 -12.42 0.93
CA VAL A 66 -7.60 -11.71 -0.05
C VAL A 66 -6.13 -12.16 0.06
N ARG A 67 -5.49 -12.46 -1.08
CA ARG A 67 -4.09 -12.91 -1.04
C ARG A 67 -3.13 -11.81 -0.55
N ALA A 68 -3.26 -10.57 -1.04
CA ALA A 68 -2.50 -9.43 -0.53
C ALA A 68 -3.44 -8.24 -0.33
N GLY A 69 -3.54 -7.72 0.89
CA GLY A 69 -4.47 -6.64 1.24
C GLY A 69 -4.10 -5.32 0.58
N ILE A 70 -3.03 -4.70 1.03
CA ILE A 70 -2.51 -3.44 0.50
C ILE A 70 -1.20 -3.73 -0.25
N VAL A 71 -1.10 -3.30 -1.50
CA VAL A 71 0.09 -3.48 -2.34
C VAL A 71 0.49 -2.17 -2.98
N ILE A 72 1.69 -1.67 -2.68
CA ILE A 72 2.32 -0.57 -3.41
C ILE A 72 3.61 -1.08 -4.02
N LYS A 73 3.76 -0.93 -5.34
CA LYS A 73 4.88 -1.47 -6.10
C LYS A 73 5.37 -0.45 -7.14
N VAL A 74 6.66 -0.13 -7.10
CA VAL A 74 7.29 0.89 -7.95
C VAL A 74 8.24 0.32 -9.02
N ASP A 75 8.26 -0.99 -9.16
CA ASP A 75 9.07 -1.74 -10.13
C ASP A 75 8.19 -2.62 -11.03
N TYR A 76 7.04 -2.10 -11.44
CA TYR A 76 6.07 -2.84 -12.22
C TYR A 76 6.54 -3.02 -13.66
N ASN A 77 6.89 -4.25 -14.05
CA ASN A 77 7.53 -4.63 -15.29
C ASN A 77 6.61 -4.71 -16.53
N GLU A 78 5.49 -4.03 -16.57
CA GLU A 78 4.79 -3.86 -17.83
C GLU A 78 5.50 -2.76 -18.63
N HIS A 79 5.70 -3.03 -19.91
CA HIS A 79 6.50 -2.23 -20.83
C HIS A 79 6.29 -0.72 -20.68
N ALA A 80 7.37 0.00 -20.46
CA ALA A 80 7.43 1.36 -20.92
C ALA A 80 7.44 1.30 -22.46
N ASP A 81 6.78 2.25 -23.12
CA ASP A 81 6.82 2.35 -24.58
C ASP A 81 8.25 2.55 -25.08
N ASP A 82 8.54 2.12 -26.29
CA ASP A 82 9.85 2.36 -26.89
C ASP A 82 10.17 3.86 -26.88
N GLY A 83 11.36 4.20 -26.38
CA GLY A 83 11.80 5.60 -26.29
C GLY A 83 11.34 6.36 -25.03
N TYR A 84 10.86 5.66 -23.97
CA TYR A 84 10.51 6.31 -22.71
C TYR A 84 11.70 7.02 -22.05
N ASP A 85 11.43 8.11 -21.34
CA ASP A 85 12.41 8.80 -20.53
C ASP A 85 12.76 8.00 -19.26
N ARG A 86 13.97 7.47 -19.20
CA ARG A 86 14.48 6.70 -18.05
C ARG A 86 14.65 7.54 -16.77
N ASN A 87 14.59 8.86 -16.88
CA ASN A 87 14.64 9.78 -15.74
C ASN A 87 13.26 10.25 -15.27
N ALA A 88 12.19 9.80 -15.91
CA ALA A 88 10.83 10.10 -15.50
C ALA A 88 10.43 9.23 -14.29
N PHE A 89 10.77 9.71 -13.10
CA PHE A 89 10.44 9.05 -11.84
C PHE A 89 9.07 9.50 -11.34
N PRO A 90 8.15 8.56 -11.03
CA PRO A 90 6.89 8.90 -10.36
C PRO A 90 7.12 9.43 -8.94
N ASP A 91 6.32 10.40 -8.52
CA ASP A 91 6.30 10.90 -7.16
C ASP A 91 5.10 10.33 -6.40
N ILE A 92 5.34 9.63 -5.28
CA ILE A 92 4.32 8.99 -4.47
C ILE A 92 4.34 9.58 -3.06
N THR A 93 3.28 10.31 -2.70
CA THR A 93 3.23 10.98 -1.40
C THR A 93 1.80 11.14 -0.87
N GLY A 94 1.64 11.16 0.46
CA GLY A 94 0.35 11.42 1.10
C GLY A 94 -0.67 10.30 0.88
N ILE A 95 -0.29 9.07 1.13
CA ILE A 95 -1.19 7.91 1.02
C ILE A 95 -1.67 7.51 2.42
N SER A 96 -2.97 7.49 2.64
CA SER A 96 -3.54 7.12 3.94
C SER A 96 -4.46 5.91 3.87
N PHE A 97 -4.31 5.03 4.87
CA PHE A 97 -5.13 3.86 5.11
C PHE A 97 -5.72 3.96 6.51
N LYS A 98 -7.04 4.12 6.61
CA LYS A 98 -7.73 4.27 7.88
C LYS A 98 -8.91 3.31 7.98
N GLU A 99 -9.10 2.73 9.17
CA GLU A 99 -10.19 1.78 9.44
C GLU A 99 -10.15 0.60 8.45
N ILE A 100 -9.01 -0.09 8.41
CA ILE A 100 -8.79 -1.24 7.51
C ILE A 100 -8.98 -2.53 8.28
N HIS A 101 -9.94 -3.32 7.85
CA HIS A 101 -10.29 -4.59 8.49
C HIS A 101 -10.15 -5.75 7.52
N GLY A 102 -9.98 -6.96 8.06
CA GLY A 102 -9.98 -8.14 7.20
C GLY A 102 -9.72 -9.44 7.92
N TRP A 103 -9.99 -10.53 7.24
CA TRP A 103 -9.71 -11.89 7.67
C TRP A 103 -9.33 -12.77 6.46
N GLY A 104 -8.59 -13.84 6.75
CA GLY A 104 -8.13 -14.74 5.68
C GLY A 104 -7.12 -14.11 4.72
N VAL A 105 -6.41 -13.05 5.13
CA VAL A 105 -5.45 -12.35 4.28
C VAL A 105 -4.07 -12.97 4.44
N ARG A 106 -3.39 -13.30 3.31
CA ARG A 106 -2.06 -13.92 3.35
C ARG A 106 -0.94 -12.93 3.65
N VAL A 107 -0.97 -11.76 3.01
CA VAL A 107 -0.02 -10.66 3.21
C VAL A 107 -0.80 -9.36 3.36
N PRO A 108 -1.06 -8.89 4.59
CA PRO A 108 -1.82 -7.67 4.83
C PRO A 108 -1.26 -6.42 4.16
N VAL A 109 0.06 -6.21 4.24
CA VAL A 109 0.71 -5.03 3.64
C VAL A 109 2.00 -5.41 2.92
N ARG A 110 2.14 -4.92 1.71
CA ARG A 110 3.37 -4.93 0.92
C ARG A 110 3.54 -3.55 0.29
N ALA A 111 4.40 -2.72 0.87
CA ALA A 111 4.69 -1.37 0.42
C ALA A 111 6.17 -1.25 0.04
N HIS A 112 6.47 -1.41 -1.24
CA HIS A 112 7.81 -1.40 -1.78
C HIS A 112 8.03 -0.17 -2.66
N GLY A 113 8.71 0.81 -2.10
CA GLY A 113 9.41 1.87 -2.81
C GLY A 113 10.80 1.42 -3.28
N SER A 114 11.53 2.32 -3.89
CA SER A 114 12.93 2.17 -4.26
C SER A 114 13.72 3.42 -3.88
N ASN A 115 15.04 3.37 -4.00
CA ASN A 115 15.86 4.55 -3.77
C ASN A 115 15.52 5.73 -4.68
N THR A 116 15.09 5.45 -5.91
CA THR A 116 14.71 6.48 -6.90
C THR A 116 13.24 6.87 -6.83
N ILE A 117 12.38 5.98 -6.31
CA ILE A 117 10.94 6.20 -6.15
C ILE A 117 10.55 5.83 -4.71
N PRO A 118 10.94 6.63 -3.71
CA PRO A 118 10.51 6.38 -2.33
C PRO A 118 9.02 6.71 -2.17
N ILE A 119 8.35 5.99 -1.26
CA ILE A 119 6.97 6.28 -0.87
C ILE A 119 7.02 7.18 0.36
N LYS A 120 6.51 8.40 0.25
CA LYS A 120 6.56 9.41 1.30
C LYS A 120 5.20 9.67 1.93
N ASP A 121 5.22 10.08 3.19
CA ASP A 121 4.02 10.43 3.97
C ASP A 121 2.90 9.38 3.87
N ILE A 122 3.26 8.10 4.08
CA ILE A 122 2.27 7.03 4.18
C ILE A 122 1.74 6.94 5.61
N THR A 123 0.44 6.77 5.78
CA THR A 123 -0.18 6.66 7.10
C THR A 123 -1.05 5.41 7.18
N PHE A 124 -0.87 4.63 8.25
CA PHE A 124 -1.76 3.53 8.63
C PHE A 124 -2.40 3.87 9.97
N GLN A 125 -3.73 3.81 10.04
CA GLN A 125 -4.49 4.12 11.23
C GLN A 125 -5.63 3.13 11.43
N ASP A 126 -5.79 2.64 12.67
CA ASP A 126 -6.89 1.75 13.05
C ASP A 126 -7.04 0.55 12.09
N MET A 127 -5.97 -0.24 12.00
CA MET A 127 -5.91 -1.38 11.09
C MET A 127 -5.94 -2.70 11.87
N SER A 128 -6.82 -3.63 11.48
CA SER A 128 -6.88 -4.98 12.02
C SER A 128 -7.16 -5.99 10.91
N VAL A 129 -6.09 -6.61 10.40
CA VAL A 129 -6.18 -7.56 9.30
C VAL A 129 -5.67 -8.93 9.72
N GLY A 130 -6.61 -9.86 9.94
CA GLY A 130 -6.33 -11.24 10.32
C GLY A 130 -5.69 -12.03 9.18
N ILE A 131 -4.63 -12.77 9.52
CA ILE A 131 -3.83 -13.55 8.59
C ILE A 131 -4.34 -14.98 8.43
N SER A 132 -4.31 -15.55 7.23
CA SER A 132 -4.75 -16.92 6.96
C SER A 132 -3.75 -17.98 7.40
N TYR A 133 -2.48 -17.64 7.48
CA TYR A 133 -1.42 -18.54 8.00
C TYR A 133 -0.18 -17.75 8.42
N LYS A 134 0.63 -18.33 9.31
CA LYS A 134 1.85 -17.67 9.79
C LYS A 134 2.89 -17.57 8.68
N LYS A 135 3.26 -16.34 8.33
CA LYS A 135 4.46 -16.00 7.56
C LYS A 135 5.39 -15.16 8.41
N LYS A 136 6.69 -15.21 8.11
CA LYS A 136 7.72 -14.45 8.83
C LYS A 136 7.52 -12.93 8.64
N HIS A 137 7.19 -12.50 7.43
CA HIS A 137 7.03 -11.09 7.08
C HIS A 137 5.67 -10.83 6.42
N ILE A 138 4.74 -10.31 7.17
CA ILE A 138 3.36 -10.05 6.76
C ILE A 138 3.04 -8.57 6.59
N PHE A 139 3.88 -7.70 7.14
CA PHE A 139 3.88 -6.26 6.90
C PHE A 139 5.24 -5.89 6.32
N GLN A 140 5.31 -5.81 5.00
CA GLN A 140 6.56 -5.67 4.25
C GLN A 140 6.74 -4.24 3.78
N CYS A 141 7.94 -3.67 4.05
CA CYS A 141 8.27 -2.31 3.69
C CYS A 141 9.67 -2.21 3.07
N SER A 142 9.80 -1.35 2.06
CA SER A 142 11.10 -0.86 1.61
C SER A 142 10.99 0.58 1.10
N TYR A 143 11.96 1.42 1.41
CA TYR A 143 12.01 2.82 0.99
C TYR A 143 10.68 3.56 1.20
N ILE A 144 10.13 3.44 2.40
CA ILE A 144 8.92 4.14 2.81
C ILE A 144 9.20 5.04 4.01
N GLU A 145 8.54 6.18 4.04
CA GLU A 145 8.55 7.14 5.14
C GLU A 145 7.11 7.47 5.53
N GLY A 146 6.83 7.47 6.82
CA GLY A 146 5.49 7.77 7.29
C GLY A 146 5.23 7.35 8.72
N ARG A 147 3.97 7.05 9.02
CA ARG A 147 3.54 6.84 10.40
C ARG A 147 2.43 5.80 10.54
N VAL A 148 2.35 5.33 11.76
CA VAL A 148 1.24 4.51 12.26
C VAL A 148 0.57 5.26 13.39
N ILE A 149 -0.76 5.29 13.44
CA ILE A 149 -1.54 5.97 14.47
C ILE A 149 -2.51 4.96 15.10
N GLY A 150 -2.48 4.85 16.42
CA GLY A 150 -3.34 3.94 17.17
C GLY A 150 -3.02 2.45 16.94
N PRO A 151 -3.98 1.55 17.17
CA PRO A 151 -3.77 0.13 17.05
C PRO A 151 -3.65 -0.29 15.57
N VAL A 152 -2.54 -0.98 15.25
CA VAL A 152 -2.34 -1.56 13.91
C VAL A 152 -1.86 -3.00 14.05
N PHE A 153 -2.62 -3.92 13.48
CA PHE A 153 -2.27 -5.34 13.35
C PHE A 153 -2.36 -5.76 11.87
N PRO A 154 -1.39 -6.51 11.36
CA PRO A 154 -0.19 -7.05 12.02
C PRO A 154 0.83 -5.97 12.39
N LYS A 155 1.82 -6.36 13.22
CA LYS A 155 2.88 -5.44 13.68
C LYS A 155 3.50 -4.71 12.48
N PRO A 156 3.48 -3.37 12.46
CA PRO A 156 4.06 -2.58 11.38
C PRO A 156 5.58 -2.77 11.27
N CYS A 157 6.11 -2.48 10.10
CA CYS A 157 7.55 -2.42 9.88
C CYS A 157 8.20 -1.26 10.66
N GLU A 158 9.49 -1.38 10.90
CA GLU A 158 10.24 -0.42 11.72
C GLU A 158 10.58 0.90 10.99
N ASN A 159 10.27 0.98 9.70
CA ASN A 159 10.44 2.19 8.86
C ASN A 159 9.42 3.29 9.18
N LEU A 160 8.44 3.04 10.03
CA LEU A 160 7.35 3.96 10.31
C LEU A 160 7.44 4.50 11.74
N ASP A 161 7.21 5.80 11.90
CA ASP A 161 6.97 6.40 13.20
C ASP A 161 5.67 5.84 13.81
N VAL A 162 5.65 5.58 15.11
CA VAL A 162 4.46 5.08 15.81
C VAL A 162 3.92 6.15 16.75
N TYR A 163 2.66 6.47 16.58
CA TYR A 163 1.90 7.39 17.43
C TYR A 163 0.78 6.62 18.13
N ASN A 164 0.45 7.03 19.35
CA ASN A 164 -0.75 6.52 20.02
C ASN A 164 -2.03 7.18 19.44
N GLU A 165 -3.18 6.75 19.91
CA GLU A 165 -4.50 7.26 19.52
C GLU A 165 -4.70 8.76 19.80
N HIS A 166 -3.93 9.33 20.73
CA HIS A 166 -3.94 10.76 21.07
C HIS A 166 -2.92 11.57 20.26
N GLY A 167 -2.27 10.98 19.26
CA GLY A 167 -1.29 11.65 18.41
C GLY A 167 0.08 11.90 19.08
N LYS A 168 0.37 11.28 20.23
CA LYS A 168 1.68 11.35 20.88
C LYS A 168 2.62 10.33 20.27
N LEU A 169 3.82 10.76 19.88
CA LEU A 169 4.87 9.89 19.38
C LEU A 169 5.30 8.87 20.46
N VAL A 170 5.25 7.58 20.12
CA VAL A 170 5.63 6.46 20.97
C VAL A 170 6.98 5.89 20.56
N LYS A 171 7.21 5.74 19.24
CA LYS A 171 8.45 5.21 18.69
C LYS A 171 8.81 5.91 17.40
N ARG A 172 10.08 6.30 17.25
CA ARG A 172 10.63 6.77 15.98
C ARG A 172 10.90 5.62 15.02
N ALA A 173 10.75 5.89 13.75
CA ALA A 173 11.19 4.99 12.68
C ALA A 173 12.68 4.67 12.80
N ALA A 174 13.03 3.43 12.54
CA ALA A 174 14.42 3.06 12.31
C ALA A 174 14.83 3.54 10.89
N MET A 175 16.07 4.03 10.74
CA MET A 175 16.62 4.37 9.41
C MET A 175 16.97 3.10 8.64
N LEU A 176 15.95 2.40 8.15
CA LEU A 176 16.09 1.18 7.36
C LEU A 176 15.65 1.44 5.94
N ASN A 177 16.51 1.12 4.97
CA ASN A 177 16.13 1.21 3.56
C ASN A 177 15.17 0.09 3.14
N SER A 178 15.28 -1.09 3.75
CA SER A 178 14.39 -2.22 3.47
C SER A 178 14.20 -3.12 4.69
N THR A 179 13.07 -3.79 4.79
CA THR A 179 12.91 -5.03 5.56
C THR A 179 13.19 -6.21 4.64
N GLU A 180 13.65 -7.35 5.19
CA GLU A 180 13.78 -8.58 4.42
C GLU A 180 12.48 -8.88 3.68
N VAL A 181 12.55 -9.02 2.38
CA VAL A 181 11.40 -9.29 1.51
C VAL A 181 11.37 -10.78 1.22
N ASP A 182 10.27 -11.40 1.60
CA ASP A 182 9.98 -12.79 1.26
C ASP A 182 9.37 -12.80 -0.15
N TYR A 183 10.17 -13.13 -1.16
CA TYR A 183 9.79 -13.10 -2.58
C TYR A 183 8.91 -14.28 -3.00
N ASP A 184 8.61 -15.23 -2.12
CA ASP A 184 7.75 -16.37 -2.43
C ASP A 184 6.31 -15.95 -2.71
N ILE A 185 5.99 -15.86 -3.97
CA ILE A 185 4.62 -15.63 -4.48
C ILE A 185 4.24 -16.80 -5.39
#